data_21e3e14df09136f38ea91781ed2ddb0d
#
_entry.id   21e3e14df09136f38ea91781ed2ddb0d
#
_cell.length_a   1.000
_cell.length_b   1.000
_cell.length_c   1.000
_cell.angle_alpha   90.00
_cell.angle_beta   90.00
_cell.angle_gamma   90.00
#
_symmetry.space_group_name_H-M   'P 1'
#
loop_
_entity.id
_entity.type
_entity.pdbx_description
1 polymer ?
#
loop_
_entity_poly.entity_id
_entity_poly.type
_entity_poly.pdbx_seq_one_letter_code
_entity_poly.pdbx_strand_id
1 'polypeptide(L)'
;LGSKGVLGTSILWFEMDGDVPLDPSRYRELCMASVNTHDLPPTPGYLEGVQLQLREDLGLLARSPEEEREEARKQLDTFVAAVADAGYLPEGKEAEDRRRIEALYRYLCDAPSLLLNVSLVDAVGEKRIQNQPGTSDEYPNWRVPLADAEGRPVMLGSLPQLDRVNSLVDVVNAALGTHRRTADVKAPVQPERRDQADPFRGCL
;
A
#
# COMPACT_ATOMS: atom_id res chain seq x y z
N LEU A 1 -4.20 -16.38 13.63
CA LEU A 1 -5.24 -15.42 13.22
C LEU A 1 -6.12 -16.01 12.12
N GLY A 2 -5.58 -16.57 11.03
CA GLY A 2 -6.33 -17.15 9.92
C GLY A 2 -7.34 -18.23 10.35
N SER A 3 -6.99 -19.11 11.29
CA SER A 3 -7.90 -20.12 11.85
C SER A 3 -9.11 -19.54 12.59
N LYS A 4 -9.10 -18.25 12.89
CA LYS A 4 -10.19 -17.49 13.54
C LYS A 4 -10.91 -16.55 12.58
N GLY A 5 -10.57 -16.58 11.29
CA GLY A 5 -11.13 -15.66 10.30
C GLY A 5 -10.70 -14.20 10.47
N VAL A 6 -9.61 -13.95 11.19
CA VAL A 6 -9.06 -12.60 11.37
C VAL A 6 -8.10 -12.30 10.23
N LEU A 7 -8.38 -11.22 9.49
CA LEU A 7 -7.50 -10.77 8.42
C LEU A 7 -6.18 -10.22 8.96
N GLY A 8 -5.10 -10.52 8.25
CA GLY A 8 -3.80 -9.89 8.45
C GLY A 8 -3.63 -8.66 7.58
N THR A 9 -2.41 -8.14 7.52
CA THR A 9 -1.99 -7.07 6.62
C THR A 9 -0.75 -7.52 5.87
N SER A 10 -0.70 -7.27 4.56
CA SER A 10 0.48 -7.42 3.70
C SER A 10 0.86 -6.06 3.16
N ILE A 11 2.06 -5.60 3.47
CA ILE A 11 2.57 -4.31 3.01
C ILE A 11 3.63 -4.56 1.95
N LEU A 12 3.44 -3.97 0.77
CA LEU A 12 4.29 -4.20 -0.40
C LEU A 12 5.79 -4.20 -0.06
N TRP A 13 6.26 -3.17 0.64
CA TRP A 13 7.67 -2.98 0.96
C TRP A 13 8.28 -4.06 1.86
N PHE A 14 7.45 -4.88 2.52
CA PHE A 14 7.88 -5.95 3.43
C PHE A 14 7.69 -7.35 2.86
N GLU A 15 6.98 -7.48 1.73
CA GLU A 15 6.75 -8.77 1.10
C GLU A 15 7.94 -9.11 0.20
N MET A 16 8.94 -9.77 0.80
CA MET A 16 10.21 -10.12 0.16
C MET A 16 10.45 -11.64 0.23
N ASP A 17 11.12 -12.18 -0.77
CA ASP A 17 11.67 -13.55 -0.81
C ASP A 17 13.21 -13.40 -0.91
N GLY A 18 13.88 -13.35 0.24
CA GLY A 18 15.28 -12.93 0.32
C GLY A 18 15.43 -11.45 -0.06
N ASP A 19 16.23 -11.16 -1.08
CA ASP A 19 16.50 -9.81 -1.58
C ASP A 19 15.60 -9.41 -2.77
N VAL A 20 14.59 -10.23 -3.12
CA VAL A 20 13.69 -9.99 -4.25
C VAL A 20 12.27 -9.76 -3.76
N PRO A 21 11.51 -8.79 -4.32
CA PRO A 21 10.10 -8.65 -4.03
C PRO A 21 9.33 -9.94 -4.29
N LEU A 22 8.50 -10.32 -3.32
CA LEU A 22 7.60 -11.45 -3.49
C LEU A 22 6.57 -11.11 -4.57
N ASP A 23 6.38 -12.02 -5.53
CA ASP A 23 5.33 -11.87 -6.54
C ASP A 23 3.96 -11.72 -5.84
N PRO A 24 3.15 -10.70 -6.16
CA PRO A 24 1.87 -10.45 -5.50
C PRO A 24 0.92 -11.65 -5.52
N SER A 25 0.95 -12.49 -6.56
CA SER A 25 0.12 -13.70 -6.63
C SER A 25 0.40 -14.70 -5.49
N ARG A 26 1.54 -14.57 -4.82
CA ARG A 26 1.95 -15.37 -3.65
C ARG A 26 1.59 -14.75 -2.32
N TYR A 27 0.96 -13.56 -2.30
CA TYR A 27 0.54 -12.91 -1.06
C TYR A 27 -0.56 -13.72 -0.37
N ARG A 28 -0.75 -13.46 0.91
CA ARG A 28 -1.78 -14.15 1.70
C ARG A 28 -3.18 -13.72 1.26
N GLU A 29 -4.08 -14.69 1.10
CA GLU A 29 -5.48 -14.44 0.77
C GLU A 29 -6.21 -13.72 1.93
N LEU A 30 -6.09 -14.23 3.17
CA LEU A 30 -6.77 -13.67 4.35
C LEU A 30 -6.02 -12.44 4.90
N CYS A 31 -5.89 -11.41 4.08
CA CYS A 31 -5.30 -10.14 4.50
C CYS A 31 -5.85 -8.95 3.72
N MET A 32 -5.46 -7.76 4.16
CA MET A 32 -5.54 -6.51 3.43
C MET A 32 -4.16 -6.20 2.84
N ALA A 33 -4.06 -6.14 1.52
CA ALA A 33 -2.85 -5.69 0.85
C ALA A 33 -2.82 -4.16 0.76
N SER A 34 -1.65 -3.57 0.98
CA SER A 34 -1.43 -2.13 0.93
C SER A 34 -0.04 -1.82 0.42
N VAL A 35 0.13 -0.70 -0.29
CA VAL A 35 1.47 -0.22 -0.65
C VAL A 35 2.19 0.29 0.59
N ASN A 36 1.52 1.10 1.42
CA ASN A 36 2.10 1.72 2.61
C ASN A 36 1.15 1.68 3.82
N THR A 37 1.60 2.24 4.94
CA THR A 37 0.82 2.50 6.16
C THR A 37 1.02 3.94 6.61
N HIS A 38 0.30 4.36 7.67
CA HIS A 38 0.49 5.67 8.28
C HIS A 38 1.87 5.88 8.95
N ASP A 39 2.57 4.79 9.30
CA ASP A 39 3.91 4.79 9.90
C ASP A 39 5.03 4.73 8.87
N LEU A 40 4.68 4.56 7.62
CA LEU A 40 5.60 4.64 6.49
C LEU A 40 5.40 5.96 5.75
N PRO A 41 6.42 6.47 5.06
CA PRO A 41 6.24 7.63 4.21
C PRO A 41 5.20 7.33 3.12
N PRO A 42 4.37 8.30 2.72
CA PRO A 42 3.59 8.19 1.51
C PRO A 42 4.48 7.82 0.34
N THR A 43 3.95 7.06 -0.62
CA THR A 43 4.75 6.58 -1.75
C THR A 43 5.44 7.73 -2.52
N PRO A 44 4.80 8.89 -2.78
CA PRO A 44 5.49 10.04 -3.39
C PRO A 44 6.71 10.52 -2.59
N GLY A 45 6.57 10.62 -1.28
CA GLY A 45 7.66 10.99 -0.39
C GLY A 45 8.78 9.95 -0.33
N TYR A 46 8.42 8.66 -0.41
CA TYR A 46 9.38 7.56 -0.45
C TYR A 46 10.21 7.58 -1.74
N LEU A 47 9.57 7.81 -2.89
CA LEU A 47 10.25 7.92 -4.19
C LEU A 47 11.28 9.07 -4.23
N GLU A 48 11.00 10.18 -3.57
CA GLU A 48 11.88 11.35 -3.50
C GLU A 48 12.87 11.31 -2.32
N GLY A 49 12.73 10.37 -1.39
CA GLY A 49 13.60 10.27 -0.22
C GLY A 49 13.33 11.33 0.87
N VAL A 50 12.16 11.97 0.86
CA VAL A 50 11.77 13.04 1.81
C VAL A 50 11.86 12.56 3.27
N GLN A 51 11.50 11.30 3.53
CA GLN A 51 11.58 10.71 4.85
C GLN A 51 13.00 10.59 5.40
N LEU A 52 13.98 10.41 4.53
CA LEU A 52 15.39 10.31 4.96
C LEU A 52 15.90 11.65 5.45
N GLN A 53 15.56 12.74 4.75
CA GLN A 53 15.90 14.08 5.20
C GLN A 53 15.22 14.41 6.53
N LEU A 54 13.92 14.09 6.69
CA LEU A 54 13.21 14.29 7.95
C LEU A 54 13.86 13.50 9.10
N ARG A 55 14.23 12.23 8.88
CA ARG A 55 14.89 11.41 9.90
C ARG A 55 16.28 11.90 10.24
N GLU A 56 17.02 12.44 9.28
CA GLU A 56 18.32 13.09 9.48
C GLU A 56 18.14 14.33 10.36
N ASP A 57 17.21 15.23 10.02
CA ASP A 57 16.92 16.46 10.76
C ASP A 57 16.48 16.19 12.22
N LEU A 58 15.80 15.06 12.45
CA LEU A 58 15.33 14.61 13.76
C LEU A 58 16.38 13.76 14.52
N GLY A 59 17.52 13.46 13.93
CA GLY A 59 18.54 12.60 14.54
C GLY A 59 18.12 11.13 14.72
N LEU A 60 17.24 10.63 13.86
CA LEU A 60 16.65 9.28 13.92
C LEU A 60 17.33 8.27 12.97
N LEU A 61 18.39 8.64 12.27
CA LEU A 61 19.14 7.72 11.43
C LEU A 61 19.96 6.75 12.29
N ALA A 62 19.96 5.48 11.93
CA ALA A 62 20.74 4.44 12.60
C ALA A 62 22.16 4.32 12.03
N ARG A 63 22.37 4.76 10.78
CA ARG A 63 23.65 4.72 10.03
C ARG A 63 23.92 6.10 9.47
N SER A 64 25.01 6.23 8.70
CA SER A 64 25.27 7.51 8.01
C SER A 64 24.15 7.86 7.02
N PRO A 65 23.90 9.15 6.75
CA PRO A 65 22.88 9.56 5.78
C PRO A 65 23.11 8.97 4.38
N GLU A 66 24.37 8.81 3.99
CA GLU A 66 24.74 8.22 2.71
C GLU A 66 24.36 6.75 2.62
N GLU A 67 24.63 5.96 3.67
CA GLU A 67 24.28 4.54 3.73
C GLU A 67 22.76 4.34 3.73
N GLU A 68 22.01 5.14 4.49
CA GLU A 68 20.55 5.07 4.53
C GLU A 68 19.91 5.43 3.16
N ARG A 69 20.46 6.45 2.47
CA ARG A 69 20.00 6.84 1.12
C ARG A 69 20.32 5.76 0.09
N GLU A 70 21.49 5.15 0.15
CA GLU A 70 21.88 4.08 -0.78
C GLU A 70 21.00 2.83 -0.59
N GLU A 71 20.73 2.44 0.66
CA GLU A 71 19.88 1.31 0.96
C GLU A 71 18.43 1.53 0.50
N ALA A 72 17.87 2.72 0.78
CA ALA A 72 16.54 3.09 0.34
C ALA A 72 16.42 3.11 -1.19
N ARG A 73 17.43 3.65 -1.87
CA ARG A 73 17.50 3.67 -3.33
C ARG A 73 17.55 2.24 -3.90
N LYS A 74 18.39 1.38 -3.34
CA LYS A 74 18.50 -0.03 -3.75
C LYS A 74 17.16 -0.76 -3.59
N GLN A 75 16.50 -0.59 -2.46
CA GLN A 75 15.19 -1.19 -2.23
C GLN A 75 14.16 -0.69 -3.25
N LEU A 76 14.09 0.61 -3.48
CA LEU A 76 13.19 1.21 -4.45
C LEU A 76 13.45 0.69 -5.87
N ASP A 77 14.72 0.67 -6.31
CA ASP A 77 15.11 0.18 -7.64
C ASP A 77 14.70 -1.29 -7.83
N THR A 78 14.79 -2.09 -6.77
CA THR A 78 14.39 -3.50 -6.79
C THR A 78 12.88 -3.66 -7.03
N PHE A 79 12.04 -2.86 -6.34
CA PHE A 79 10.58 -2.88 -6.57
C PHE A 79 10.19 -2.31 -7.93
N VAL A 80 10.82 -1.21 -8.36
CA VAL A 80 10.57 -0.64 -9.69
C VAL A 80 10.93 -1.63 -10.78
N ALA A 81 12.04 -2.37 -10.65
CA ALA A 81 12.42 -3.43 -11.59
C ALA A 81 11.36 -4.55 -11.63
N ALA A 82 10.92 -5.05 -10.46
CA ALA A 82 9.89 -6.09 -10.40
C ALA A 82 8.58 -5.67 -11.07
N VAL A 83 8.15 -4.42 -10.89
CA VAL A 83 6.95 -3.86 -11.52
C VAL A 83 7.13 -3.71 -13.03
N ALA A 84 8.34 -3.33 -13.49
CA ALA A 84 8.68 -3.25 -14.90
C ALA A 84 8.71 -4.63 -15.56
N ASP A 85 9.30 -5.62 -14.92
CA ASP A 85 9.37 -7.01 -15.37
C ASP A 85 7.98 -7.66 -15.46
N ALA A 86 7.06 -7.27 -14.57
CA ALA A 86 5.65 -7.65 -14.65
C ALA A 86 4.87 -6.96 -15.78
N GLY A 87 5.51 -6.03 -16.52
CA GLY A 87 4.93 -5.32 -17.66
C GLY A 87 4.05 -4.12 -17.30
N TYR A 88 4.04 -3.67 -16.05
CA TYR A 88 3.19 -2.56 -15.59
C TYR A 88 3.88 -1.20 -15.65
N LEU A 89 5.19 -1.18 -15.86
CA LEU A 89 5.99 0.03 -15.97
C LEU A 89 7.04 -0.11 -17.08
N PRO A 90 6.63 -0.03 -18.37
CA PRO A 90 7.55 -0.25 -19.49
C PRO A 90 8.69 0.77 -19.53
N GLU A 91 8.50 1.98 -19.02
CA GLU A 91 9.53 3.01 -18.86
C GLU A 91 10.55 2.68 -17.77
N GLY A 92 10.23 1.72 -16.88
CA GLY A 92 11.06 1.36 -15.75
C GLY A 92 11.35 2.56 -14.83
N LYS A 93 12.60 2.68 -14.41
CA LYS A 93 13.04 3.77 -13.50
C LYS A 93 13.07 5.16 -14.15
N GLU A 94 12.89 5.27 -15.46
CA GLU A 94 12.79 6.57 -16.16
C GLU A 94 11.35 7.13 -16.14
N ALA A 95 10.38 6.36 -15.63
CA ALA A 95 9.00 6.80 -15.52
C ALA A 95 8.84 7.94 -14.50
N GLU A 96 7.88 8.83 -14.75
CA GLU A 96 7.46 9.84 -13.79
C GLU A 96 6.88 9.20 -12.51
N ASP A 97 7.03 9.87 -11.37
CA ASP A 97 6.61 9.35 -10.06
C ASP A 97 5.13 8.97 -10.00
N ARG A 98 4.24 9.74 -10.64
CA ARG A 98 2.83 9.38 -10.74
C ARG A 98 2.65 8.01 -11.40
N ARG A 99 3.37 7.76 -12.51
CA ARG A 99 3.31 6.49 -13.25
C ARG A 99 3.88 5.35 -12.43
N ARG A 100 4.95 5.58 -11.68
CA ARG A 100 5.50 4.58 -10.75
C ARG A 100 4.51 4.20 -9.67
N ILE A 101 3.81 5.18 -9.08
CA ILE A 101 2.79 4.95 -8.04
C ILE A 101 1.63 4.14 -8.62
N GLU A 102 1.07 4.55 -9.77
CA GLU A 102 -0.01 3.84 -10.45
C GLU A 102 0.40 2.38 -10.77
N ALA A 103 1.64 2.18 -11.21
CA ALA A 103 2.16 0.85 -11.52
C ALA A 103 2.36 -0.02 -10.28
N LEU A 104 2.80 0.52 -9.15
CA LEU A 104 2.87 -0.18 -7.87
C LEU A 104 1.49 -0.64 -7.39
N TYR A 105 0.47 0.21 -7.50
CA TYR A 105 -0.91 -0.18 -7.18
C TYR A 105 -1.45 -1.23 -8.17
N ARG A 106 -1.15 -1.08 -9.46
CA ARG A 106 -1.52 -2.09 -10.47
C ARG A 106 -0.87 -3.45 -10.17
N TYR A 107 0.41 -3.45 -9.82
CA TYR A 107 1.15 -4.65 -9.42
C TYR A 107 0.51 -5.31 -8.20
N LEU A 108 0.17 -4.52 -7.18
CA LEU A 108 -0.47 -5.02 -5.96
C LEU A 108 -1.86 -5.60 -6.22
N CYS A 109 -2.58 -5.17 -7.26
CA CYS A 109 -3.89 -5.72 -7.63
C CYS A 109 -3.83 -7.21 -8.05
N ASP A 110 -2.67 -7.77 -8.35
CA ASP A 110 -2.51 -9.19 -8.65
C ASP A 110 -2.49 -10.06 -7.39
N ALA A 111 -2.47 -9.46 -6.20
CA ALA A 111 -2.54 -10.19 -4.94
C ALA A 111 -3.92 -10.85 -4.75
N PRO A 112 -3.96 -12.11 -4.26
CA PRO A 112 -5.22 -12.81 -3.96
C PRO A 112 -5.89 -12.28 -2.68
N SER A 113 -5.37 -11.21 -2.11
CA SER A 113 -5.82 -10.63 -0.84
C SER A 113 -7.27 -10.17 -0.91
N LEU A 114 -8.05 -10.47 0.14
CA LEU A 114 -9.48 -10.16 0.18
C LEU A 114 -9.78 -8.66 0.17
N LEU A 115 -8.87 -7.85 0.66
CA LEU A 115 -8.99 -6.39 0.69
C LEU A 115 -7.74 -5.76 0.06
N LEU A 116 -7.97 -4.69 -0.68
CA LEU A 116 -6.93 -3.80 -1.18
C LEU A 116 -7.13 -2.42 -0.56
N ASN A 117 -6.10 -1.88 0.08
CA ASN A 117 -6.10 -0.50 0.56
C ASN A 117 -5.47 0.43 -0.49
N VAL A 118 -6.19 1.47 -0.88
CA VAL A 118 -5.68 2.56 -1.70
C VAL A 118 -5.51 3.79 -0.82
N SER A 119 -4.28 4.21 -0.63
CA SER A 119 -3.93 5.30 0.27
C SER A 119 -4.32 6.66 -0.33
N LEU A 120 -5.09 7.44 0.42
CA LEU A 120 -5.51 8.77 -0.01
C LEU A 120 -4.31 9.73 -0.17
N VAL A 121 -3.30 9.60 0.69
CA VAL A 121 -2.08 10.42 0.60
C VAL A 121 -1.31 10.15 -0.69
N ASP A 122 -1.26 8.91 -1.16
CA ASP A 122 -0.66 8.57 -2.45
C ASP A 122 -1.48 9.10 -3.63
N ALA A 123 -2.82 8.97 -3.53
CA ALA A 123 -3.73 9.42 -4.57
C ALA A 123 -3.62 10.92 -4.85
N VAL A 124 -3.41 11.74 -3.82
CA VAL A 124 -3.25 13.20 -4.00
C VAL A 124 -1.80 13.63 -4.23
N GLY A 125 -0.84 12.75 -3.98
CA GLY A 125 0.58 13.05 -4.12
C GLY A 125 1.24 13.65 -2.87
N GLU A 126 0.63 13.50 -1.69
CA GLU A 126 1.19 13.95 -0.42
C GLU A 126 2.52 13.24 -0.14
N LYS A 127 3.53 14.00 0.26
CA LYS A 127 4.89 13.49 0.51
C LYS A 127 5.23 13.36 1.98
N ARG A 128 4.50 14.08 2.85
CA ARG A 128 4.79 14.13 4.28
C ARG A 128 4.17 12.94 4.99
N ILE A 129 4.95 12.31 5.86
CA ILE A 129 4.47 11.20 6.67
C ILE A 129 3.41 11.68 7.66
N GLN A 130 2.40 10.84 7.94
CA GLN A 130 1.32 11.19 8.88
C GLN A 130 1.70 10.90 10.33
N ASN A 131 2.49 9.86 10.54
CA ASN A 131 3.04 9.52 11.84
C ASN A 131 4.51 9.14 11.69
N GLN A 132 5.43 9.91 12.33
CA GLN A 132 6.85 9.63 12.34
C GLN A 132 7.19 8.81 13.59
N PRO A 133 7.40 7.49 13.49
CA PRO A 133 7.81 6.67 14.62
C PRO A 133 9.09 7.20 15.29
N GLY A 134 9.13 7.13 16.64
CA GLY A 134 10.25 7.63 17.42
C GLY A 134 10.17 9.11 17.77
N THR A 135 9.05 9.77 17.47
CA THR A 135 8.81 11.18 17.85
C THR A 135 7.53 11.33 18.67
N SER A 136 7.47 12.40 19.45
CA SER A 136 6.27 12.84 20.19
C SER A 136 5.86 14.25 19.73
N ASP A 137 6.53 15.30 20.26
CA ASP A 137 6.25 16.69 19.93
C ASP A 137 7.18 17.24 18.83
N GLU A 138 8.25 16.52 18.51
CA GLU A 138 9.27 16.92 17.53
C GLU A 138 8.71 16.91 16.09
N TYR A 139 7.64 16.14 15.85
CA TYR A 139 6.94 16.08 14.58
C TYR A 139 5.42 16.21 14.82
N PRO A 140 4.65 16.88 13.94
CA PRO A 140 3.22 17.07 14.12
C PRO A 140 2.40 15.80 13.79
N ASN A 141 2.73 14.69 14.46
CA ASN A 141 2.07 13.40 14.29
C ASN A 141 0.55 13.53 14.33
N TRP A 142 -0.15 12.95 13.36
CA TRP A 142 -1.61 12.96 13.21
C TRP A 142 -2.24 14.36 13.02
N ARG A 143 -1.43 15.37 12.76
CA ARG A 143 -1.84 16.77 12.59
C ARG A 143 -1.40 17.37 11.26
N VAL A 144 -0.89 16.54 10.33
CA VAL A 144 -0.45 16.96 9.00
C VAL A 144 -1.68 17.08 8.10
N PRO A 145 -2.08 18.29 7.67
CA PRO A 145 -3.21 18.46 6.74
C PRO A 145 -2.87 17.82 5.39
N LEU A 146 -3.87 17.22 4.73
CA LEU A 146 -3.71 16.64 3.40
C LEU A 146 -3.28 17.73 2.40
N ALA A 147 -2.25 17.44 1.60
CA ALA A 147 -1.79 18.32 0.54
C ALA A 147 -1.49 17.53 -0.74
N ASP A 148 -1.36 18.25 -1.86
CA ASP A 148 -0.90 17.69 -3.13
C ASP A 148 0.65 17.60 -3.21
N ALA A 149 1.16 17.19 -4.35
CA ALA A 149 2.60 17.02 -4.60
C ALA A 149 3.40 18.32 -4.47
N GLU A 150 2.75 19.48 -4.64
CA GLU A 150 3.32 20.82 -4.49
C GLU A 150 3.11 21.42 -3.10
N GLY A 151 2.54 20.64 -2.17
CA GLY A 151 2.29 21.07 -0.78
C GLY A 151 1.06 21.98 -0.62
N ARG A 152 0.19 22.10 -1.62
CA ARG A 152 -1.05 22.89 -1.54
C ARG A 152 -2.13 22.09 -0.81
N PRO A 153 -2.87 22.69 0.13
CA PRO A 153 -3.92 21.97 0.87
C PRO A 153 -4.98 21.37 -0.07
N VAL A 154 -5.34 20.12 0.19
CA VAL A 154 -6.39 19.41 -0.55
C VAL A 154 -7.60 19.20 0.35
N MET A 155 -8.75 19.73 -0.08
CA MET A 155 -10.02 19.54 0.62
C MET A 155 -10.70 18.27 0.10
N LEU A 156 -11.35 17.52 1.01
CA LEU A 156 -12.05 16.28 0.63
C LEU A 156 -13.08 16.49 -0.50
N GLY A 157 -13.77 17.63 -0.50
CA GLY A 157 -14.75 17.96 -1.55
C GLY A 157 -14.14 18.18 -2.93
N SER A 158 -12.83 18.43 -3.05
CA SER A 158 -12.14 18.62 -4.33
C SER A 158 -11.57 17.32 -4.91
N LEU A 159 -11.55 16.21 -4.16
CA LEU A 159 -10.97 14.95 -4.64
C LEU A 159 -11.52 14.47 -5.99
N PRO A 160 -12.85 14.50 -6.25
CA PRO A 160 -13.39 14.04 -7.52
C PRO A 160 -12.96 14.87 -8.75
N GLN A 161 -12.41 16.08 -8.54
CA GLN A 161 -11.91 16.96 -9.59
C GLN A 161 -10.41 16.83 -9.84
N LEU A 162 -9.70 16.03 -9.05
CA LEU A 162 -8.26 15.85 -9.18
C LEU A 162 -7.93 14.73 -10.18
N ASP A 163 -7.34 15.07 -11.31
CA ASP A 163 -6.94 14.10 -12.34
C ASP A 163 -6.05 12.98 -11.79
N ARG A 164 -5.16 13.30 -10.84
CA ARG A 164 -4.28 12.33 -10.20
C ARG A 164 -5.08 11.27 -9.42
N VAL A 165 -6.09 11.70 -8.67
CA VAL A 165 -6.97 10.81 -7.91
C VAL A 165 -7.77 9.92 -8.85
N ASN A 166 -8.39 10.51 -9.86
CA ASN A 166 -9.20 9.79 -10.83
C ASN A 166 -8.37 8.75 -11.59
N SER A 167 -7.16 9.11 -12.04
CA SER A 167 -6.26 8.19 -12.73
C SER A 167 -5.88 6.98 -11.90
N LEU A 168 -5.51 7.16 -10.63
CA LEU A 168 -5.20 6.04 -9.74
C LEU A 168 -6.44 5.14 -9.51
N VAL A 169 -7.61 5.74 -9.29
CA VAL A 169 -8.88 5.02 -9.14
C VAL A 169 -9.20 4.21 -10.40
N ASP A 170 -9.01 4.78 -11.58
CA ASP A 170 -9.26 4.10 -12.86
C ASP A 170 -8.30 2.91 -13.06
N VAL A 171 -7.01 3.07 -12.75
CA VAL A 171 -6.02 1.98 -12.81
C VAL A 171 -6.42 0.83 -11.91
N VAL A 172 -6.79 1.10 -10.65
CA VAL A 172 -7.18 0.08 -9.69
C VAL A 172 -8.50 -0.60 -10.10
N ASN A 173 -9.50 0.17 -10.51
CA ASN A 173 -10.79 -0.37 -10.94
C ASN A 173 -10.66 -1.23 -12.20
N ALA A 174 -9.85 -0.83 -13.16
CA ALA A 174 -9.58 -1.61 -14.36
C ALA A 174 -8.92 -2.95 -14.01
N ALA A 175 -7.94 -2.93 -13.11
CA ALA A 175 -7.27 -4.14 -12.63
C ALA A 175 -8.25 -5.10 -11.94
N LEU A 176 -8.99 -4.61 -10.94
CA LEU A 176 -9.96 -5.42 -10.19
C LEU A 176 -11.12 -5.94 -11.07
N GLY A 177 -11.58 -5.16 -12.04
CA GLY A 177 -12.59 -5.57 -13.01
C GLY A 177 -12.15 -6.73 -13.88
N THR A 178 -10.86 -6.83 -14.20
CA THR A 178 -10.27 -7.96 -14.93
C THR A 178 -10.25 -9.22 -14.07
N HIS A 179 -9.88 -9.11 -12.79
CA HIS A 179 -9.85 -10.25 -11.86
C HIS A 179 -11.25 -10.83 -11.56
N ARG A 180 -12.28 -9.98 -11.43
CA ARG A 180 -13.67 -10.45 -11.22
C ARG A 180 -14.17 -11.33 -12.37
N ARG A 181 -13.79 -11.06 -13.61
CA ARG A 181 -14.22 -11.87 -14.77
C ARG A 181 -13.58 -13.25 -14.81
N THR A 182 -12.43 -13.45 -14.16
CA THR A 182 -11.73 -14.74 -14.07
C THR A 182 -12.15 -15.55 -12.83
N ALA A 183 -12.67 -14.88 -11.79
CA ALA A 183 -13.10 -15.50 -10.53
C ALA A 183 -14.52 -16.06 -10.54
N ASP A 184 -15.36 -15.68 -11.51
CA ASP A 184 -16.75 -16.19 -11.67
C ASP A 184 -16.85 -17.71 -11.98
N VAL A 185 -15.74 -18.45 -11.89
CA VAL A 185 -15.70 -19.92 -12.12
C VAL A 185 -15.66 -20.72 -10.82
N LYS A 186 -15.48 -20.11 -9.64
CA LYS A 186 -15.58 -20.81 -8.35
C LYS A 186 -16.66 -20.19 -7.48
N ALA A 187 -17.84 -20.78 -7.50
CA ALA A 187 -18.89 -20.46 -6.52
C ALA A 187 -18.33 -20.67 -5.09
N PRO A 188 -18.62 -19.76 -4.16
CA PRO A 188 -18.18 -19.92 -2.78
C PRO A 188 -18.80 -21.21 -2.21
N VAL A 189 -17.94 -22.06 -1.64
CA VAL A 189 -18.38 -23.19 -0.82
C VAL A 189 -19.22 -22.59 0.32
N GLN A 190 -20.51 -22.81 0.31
CA GLN A 190 -21.37 -22.43 1.44
C GLN A 190 -20.86 -23.16 2.68
N PRO A 191 -20.61 -22.49 3.80
CA PRO A 191 -20.32 -23.19 5.04
C PRO A 191 -21.53 -24.08 5.38
N GLU A 192 -21.27 -25.37 5.54
CA GLU A 192 -22.29 -26.31 6.05
C GLU A 192 -22.87 -25.72 7.33
N ARG A 193 -24.16 -25.51 7.34
CA ARG A 193 -24.90 -25.17 8.56
C ARG A 193 -24.71 -26.35 9.52
N ARG A 194 -23.79 -26.20 10.49
CA ARG A 194 -23.80 -27.09 11.65
C ARG A 194 -25.12 -26.85 12.35
N ASP A 195 -26.00 -27.87 12.36
CA ASP A 195 -27.13 -27.94 13.24
C ASP A 195 -26.65 -27.73 14.67
N GLN A 196 -26.82 -26.52 15.18
CA GLN A 196 -26.66 -26.25 16.60
C GLN A 196 -27.87 -26.87 17.28
N ALA A 197 -27.69 -28.08 17.77
CA ALA A 197 -28.57 -28.63 18.80
C ALA A 197 -28.61 -27.65 19.97
N ASP A 198 -29.78 -27.09 20.24
CA ASP A 198 -30.03 -26.17 21.34
C ASP A 198 -29.81 -26.91 22.67
N PRO A 199 -28.79 -26.56 23.49
CA PRO A 199 -28.48 -27.26 24.75
C PRO A 199 -29.46 -26.90 25.88
N PHE A 200 -30.52 -26.11 25.64
CA PHE A 200 -31.45 -25.66 26.68
C PHE A 200 -32.90 -26.19 26.55
N ARG A 201 -33.16 -27.18 25.68
CA ARG A 201 -34.43 -27.87 25.70
C ARG A 201 -34.42 -28.98 26.77
N GLY A 202 -34.73 -28.63 28.00
CA GLY A 202 -34.93 -29.62 29.04
C GLY A 202 -34.76 -29.09 30.45
N CYS A 203 -35.38 -27.96 30.81
CA CYS A 203 -35.62 -27.55 32.18
C CYS A 203 -36.89 -26.70 32.24
N LEU A 204 -38.03 -27.37 32.32
CA LEU A 204 -39.25 -26.96 33.02
C LEU A 204 -39.91 -28.20 33.51
#